data_42dd1393fd0bb8c75de961ef109da98b
#
_entry.id   42dd1393fd0bb8c75de961ef109da98b
#
_cell.length_a   1.000
_cell.length_b   1.000
_cell.length_c   1.000
_cell.angle_alpha   90.00
_cell.angle_beta   90.00
_cell.angle_gamma   90.00
#
_symmetry.space_group_name_H-M   'P 1'
#
loop_
_entity.id
_entity.type
_entity.pdbx_description
1 polymer ?
#
loop_
_entity_poly.entity_id
_entity_poly.type
_entity_poly.pdbx_seq_one_letter_code
_entity_poly.pdbx_strand_id
1 'polypeptide(L)'
;MSSRPLRLLLASVLAACAFAAAAAAPRMPLVTMQDGDAVLLRDGARFALAEGVRLQAGDLIATGAQSRLLRIEFPGGPGFALGPDTRAMLMPNLGDDGMHAGVYLLSGWVKLAAPTGTAGALRSALADADTTGGTLILAVQADGAQAFAESGPSRVRPRAPDQAAPPLKSGEMLWLPVGGKPALAKGTSPAFVQAMPRSFMDTLPSRATAFAADVPPRRLGDMAYADAQPWIDAEAPLRQLFAARWRRLAADPQFRSGLVGGLKSHPEWTPVLYPSGRAPQPVH
;
A
#
# COMPACT_ATOMS: atom_id res chain seq x y z
N MET A 1 -40.38 67.90 -39.96
CA MET A 1 -39.78 67.89 -38.59
C MET A 1 -39.70 66.48 -38.13
N SER A 2 -38.54 65.88 -38.21
CA SER A 2 -38.31 64.47 -38.04
C SER A 2 -37.52 64.21 -36.75
N SER A 3 -38.08 63.54 -35.76
CA SER A 3 -37.43 63.14 -34.54
C SER A 3 -37.04 61.67 -34.63
N ARG A 4 -35.74 61.37 -34.74
CA ARG A 4 -35.18 60.03 -34.68
C ARG A 4 -34.98 59.64 -33.20
N PRO A 5 -35.47 58.50 -32.73
CA PRO A 5 -35.07 57.98 -31.42
C PRO A 5 -33.71 57.27 -31.51
N LEU A 6 -32.82 57.71 -30.67
CA LEU A 6 -31.50 57.13 -30.42
C LEU A 6 -31.66 55.78 -29.78
N ARG A 7 -31.37 54.71 -30.52
CA ARG A 7 -31.31 53.36 -29.95
C ARG A 7 -29.97 53.16 -29.21
N LEU A 8 -30.01 53.23 -27.90
CA LEU A 8 -28.92 52.76 -27.03
C LEU A 8 -28.85 51.23 -27.10
N LEU A 9 -27.85 50.73 -27.80
CA LEU A 9 -27.43 49.36 -27.72
C LEU A 9 -26.64 49.15 -26.41
N LEU A 10 -27.30 48.63 -25.38
CA LEU A 10 -26.63 48.10 -24.22
C LEU A 10 -26.00 46.73 -24.60
N ALA A 11 -24.73 46.77 -24.96
CA ALA A 11 -23.94 45.53 -25.08
C ALA A 11 -23.61 45.00 -23.67
N SER A 12 -24.45 44.09 -23.19
CA SER A 12 -24.16 43.31 -21.99
C SER A 12 -23.01 42.35 -22.31
N VAL A 13 -21.80 42.74 -21.96
CA VAL A 13 -20.65 41.81 -21.92
C VAL A 13 -20.85 40.88 -20.73
N LEU A 14 -21.45 39.73 -20.98
CA LEU A 14 -21.43 38.60 -20.05
C LEU A 14 -20.00 38.06 -20.05
N ALA A 15 -19.17 38.55 -19.14
CA ALA A 15 -17.91 37.93 -18.80
C ALA A 15 -18.23 36.60 -18.10
N ALA A 16 -18.36 35.54 -18.87
CA ALA A 16 -18.39 34.18 -18.37
C ALA A 16 -17.00 33.88 -17.79
N CYS A 17 -16.82 34.12 -16.49
CA CYS A 17 -15.72 33.56 -15.72
C CYS A 17 -15.92 32.05 -15.71
N ALA A 18 -15.40 31.36 -16.73
CA ALA A 18 -15.16 29.94 -16.69
C ALA A 18 -14.08 29.74 -15.64
N PHE A 19 -14.47 29.56 -14.38
CA PHE A 19 -13.66 28.85 -13.40
C PHE A 19 -13.54 27.43 -13.91
N ALA A 20 -12.54 27.18 -14.76
CA ALA A 20 -12.02 25.84 -14.93
C ALA A 20 -11.53 25.44 -13.54
N ALA A 21 -12.37 24.71 -12.79
CA ALA A 21 -11.91 23.91 -11.69
C ALA A 21 -10.91 22.95 -12.33
N ALA A 22 -9.63 23.32 -12.32
CA ALA A 22 -8.56 22.39 -12.59
C ALA A 22 -8.75 21.28 -11.57
N ALA A 23 -9.35 20.17 -12.00
CA ALA A 23 -9.37 18.95 -11.21
C ALA A 23 -7.91 18.72 -10.88
N ALA A 24 -7.53 19.00 -9.62
CA ALA A 24 -6.16 18.80 -9.17
C ALA A 24 -5.86 17.33 -9.44
N ALA A 25 -4.95 17.07 -10.38
CA ALA A 25 -4.53 15.72 -10.69
C ALA A 25 -4.27 15.00 -9.36
N PRO A 26 -4.74 13.78 -9.18
CA PRO A 26 -4.59 13.07 -7.91
C PRO A 26 -3.10 13.12 -7.54
N ARG A 27 -2.82 13.84 -6.46
CA ARG A 27 -1.44 14.06 -6.04
C ARG A 27 -0.90 12.71 -5.60
N MET A 28 0.00 12.16 -6.43
CA MET A 28 0.62 10.86 -6.19
C MET A 28 1.27 10.83 -4.82
N PRO A 29 1.12 9.73 -4.07
CA PRO A 29 1.84 9.56 -2.81
C PRO A 29 3.34 9.58 -3.04
N LEU A 30 4.08 10.08 -2.07
CA LEU A 30 5.52 10.25 -2.19
C LEU A 30 6.26 9.78 -0.94
N VAL A 31 7.51 9.40 -1.12
CA VAL A 31 8.43 9.10 -0.01
C VAL A 31 8.86 10.43 0.62
N THR A 32 8.57 10.63 1.90
CA THR A 32 8.89 11.88 2.61
C THR A 32 10.01 11.74 3.63
N MET A 33 10.29 10.50 4.06
CA MET A 33 11.43 10.18 4.93
C MET A 33 11.95 8.80 4.58
N GLN A 34 13.27 8.64 4.57
CA GLN A 34 13.92 7.35 4.41
C GLN A 34 15.14 7.28 5.32
N ASP A 35 15.15 6.28 6.21
CA ASP A 35 16.27 5.96 7.09
C ASP A 35 16.55 4.47 6.95
N GLY A 36 17.56 4.15 6.15
CA GLY A 36 17.95 2.81 5.73
C GLY A 36 17.55 2.49 4.29
N ASP A 37 17.75 1.23 3.89
CA ASP A 37 17.55 0.78 2.52
C ASP A 37 16.10 0.40 2.24
N ALA A 38 15.59 0.87 1.10
CA ALA A 38 14.30 0.47 0.58
C ALA A 38 14.35 0.27 -0.94
N VAL A 39 13.71 -0.79 -1.39
CA VAL A 39 13.61 -1.17 -2.81
C VAL A 39 12.17 -1.04 -3.26
N LEU A 40 12.01 -0.44 -4.43
CA LEU A 40 10.77 -0.39 -5.19
C LEU A 40 10.83 -1.42 -6.31
N LEU A 41 9.80 -2.26 -6.43
CA LEU A 41 9.59 -3.14 -7.57
C LEU A 41 8.45 -2.56 -8.42
N ARG A 42 8.79 -2.17 -9.64
CA ARG A 42 7.84 -1.56 -10.60
C ARG A 42 8.16 -2.09 -12.00
N ASP A 43 7.13 -2.54 -12.73
CA ASP A 43 7.22 -2.96 -14.14
C ASP A 43 8.34 -3.97 -14.44
N GLY A 44 8.57 -4.90 -13.51
CA GLY A 44 9.58 -5.94 -13.66
C GLY A 44 11.02 -5.47 -13.41
N ALA A 45 11.20 -4.29 -12.86
CA ALA A 45 12.51 -3.74 -12.49
C ALA A 45 12.58 -3.38 -11.01
N ARG A 46 13.80 -3.28 -10.51
CA ARG A 46 14.16 -2.86 -9.16
C ARG A 46 14.70 -1.45 -9.18
N PHE A 47 14.27 -0.66 -8.20
CA PHE A 47 14.73 0.72 -8.02
C PHE A 47 15.09 0.96 -6.56
N ALA A 48 16.12 1.76 -6.32
CA ALA A 48 16.35 2.34 -5.01
C ALA A 48 15.36 3.48 -4.80
N LEU A 49 14.72 3.48 -3.62
CA LEU A 49 13.91 4.61 -3.19
C LEU A 49 14.80 5.74 -2.62
N ALA A 50 14.25 6.93 -2.62
CA ALA A 50 14.79 8.12 -1.97
C ALA A 50 13.64 9.06 -1.59
N GLU A 51 13.90 10.01 -0.70
CA GLU A 51 12.95 11.08 -0.41
C GLU A 51 12.61 11.86 -1.69
N GLY A 52 11.33 12.21 -1.87
CA GLY A 52 10.81 12.88 -3.05
C GLY A 52 10.36 11.96 -4.18
N VAL A 53 10.66 10.65 -4.13
CA VAL A 53 10.18 9.69 -5.13
C VAL A 53 8.67 9.55 -5.04
N ARG A 54 7.98 9.74 -6.19
CA ARG A 54 6.54 9.52 -6.29
C ARG A 54 6.22 8.05 -6.59
N LEU A 55 5.23 7.57 -5.88
CA LEU A 55 4.78 6.18 -5.95
C LEU A 55 3.49 6.07 -6.77
N GLN A 56 3.28 4.90 -7.35
CA GLN A 56 2.14 4.57 -8.21
C GLN A 56 1.32 3.43 -7.59
N ALA A 57 0.07 3.31 -8.05
CA ALA A 57 -0.77 2.18 -7.68
C ALA A 57 -0.10 0.85 -8.07
N GLY A 58 -0.09 -0.09 -7.14
CA GLY A 58 0.51 -1.40 -7.35
C GLY A 58 2.03 -1.44 -7.22
N ASP A 59 2.70 -0.35 -6.87
CA ASP A 59 4.11 -0.39 -6.48
C ASP A 59 4.33 -1.32 -5.30
N LEU A 60 5.34 -2.16 -5.40
CA LEU A 60 5.76 -3.04 -4.32
C LEU A 60 7.00 -2.46 -3.68
N ILE A 61 6.98 -2.41 -2.36
CA ILE A 61 8.05 -1.81 -1.56
C ILE A 61 8.57 -2.86 -0.59
N ALA A 62 9.89 -2.97 -0.52
CA ALA A 62 10.57 -3.79 0.46
C ALA A 62 11.59 -2.95 1.22
N THR A 63 11.49 -2.91 2.55
CA THR A 63 12.51 -2.32 3.42
C THR A 63 13.48 -3.39 3.88
N GLY A 64 14.75 -3.01 4.04
CA GLY A 64 15.77 -3.93 4.56
C GLY A 64 15.67 -4.15 6.07
N ALA A 65 16.37 -5.16 6.57
CA ALA A 65 16.41 -5.49 8.00
C ALA A 65 17.00 -4.37 8.88
N GLN A 66 17.87 -3.56 8.31
CA GLN A 66 18.50 -2.42 9.00
C GLN A 66 17.78 -1.09 8.77
N SER A 67 16.70 -1.09 7.99
CA SER A 67 15.87 0.10 7.79
C SER A 67 15.14 0.46 9.06
N ARG A 68 15.24 1.71 9.46
CA ARG A 68 14.54 2.20 10.65
C ARG A 68 13.18 2.78 10.31
N LEU A 69 13.07 3.41 9.12
CA LEU A 69 11.85 4.08 8.70
C LEU A 69 11.84 4.31 7.19
N LEU A 70 10.73 3.97 6.56
CA LEU A 70 10.33 4.53 5.26
C LEU A 70 8.96 5.16 5.43
N ARG A 71 8.84 6.47 5.21
CA ARG A 71 7.56 7.17 5.32
C ARG A 71 7.03 7.56 3.95
N ILE A 72 5.77 7.21 3.71
CA ILE A 72 5.02 7.52 2.50
C ILE A 72 3.86 8.42 2.90
N GLU A 73 3.68 9.55 2.25
CA GLU A 73 2.56 10.45 2.51
C GLU A 73 1.70 10.65 1.26
N PHE A 74 0.40 10.65 1.47
CA PHE A 74 -0.58 11.11 0.50
C PHE A 74 -0.79 12.61 0.73
N PRO A 75 -0.52 13.47 -0.25
CA PRO A 75 -0.63 14.92 -0.07
C PRO A 75 -2.03 15.35 0.36
N GLY A 76 -2.14 15.93 1.55
CA GLY A 76 -3.42 16.30 2.18
C GLY A 76 -4.19 15.12 2.77
N GLY A 77 -3.58 13.94 2.83
CA GLY A 77 -4.17 12.70 3.33
C GLY A 77 -3.31 12.02 4.41
N PRO A 78 -3.51 10.70 4.60
CA PRO A 78 -2.78 9.94 5.59
C PRO A 78 -1.30 9.72 5.24
N GLY A 79 -0.51 9.43 6.26
CA GLY A 79 0.86 8.97 6.15
C GLY A 79 0.99 7.51 6.59
N PHE A 80 1.89 6.78 5.92
CA PHE A 80 2.23 5.40 6.23
C PHE A 80 3.73 5.32 6.53
N ALA A 81 4.07 4.81 7.70
CA ALA A 81 5.45 4.52 8.07
C ALA A 81 5.67 3.01 8.00
N LEU A 82 6.65 2.56 7.24
CA LEU A 82 7.06 1.17 7.14
C LEU A 82 8.28 0.95 8.02
N GLY A 83 8.25 -0.11 8.82
CA GLY A 83 9.37 -0.54 9.66
C GLY A 83 10.40 -1.41 8.91
N PRO A 84 11.33 -2.05 9.64
CA PRO A 84 12.29 -3.00 9.05
C PRO A 84 11.60 -4.25 8.51
N ASP A 85 12.26 -4.95 7.58
CA ASP A 85 11.81 -6.22 6.98
C ASP A 85 10.35 -6.20 6.50
N THR A 86 9.90 -5.04 6.02
CA THR A 86 8.51 -4.85 5.62
C THR A 86 8.35 -5.00 4.11
N ARG A 87 7.34 -5.77 3.71
CA ARG A 87 6.88 -5.88 2.31
C ARG A 87 5.47 -5.34 2.20
N ALA A 88 5.30 -4.34 1.37
CA ALA A 88 4.03 -3.64 1.20
C ALA A 88 3.74 -3.35 -0.26
N MET A 89 2.44 -3.28 -0.61
CA MET A 89 1.98 -2.85 -1.93
C MET A 89 1.11 -1.60 -1.76
N LEU A 90 1.37 -0.60 -2.58
CA LEU A 90 0.59 0.63 -2.57
C LEU A 90 -0.78 0.42 -3.22
N MET A 91 -1.83 0.75 -2.51
CA MET A 91 -3.23 0.65 -2.94
C MET A 91 -3.96 1.97 -2.70
N PRO A 92 -3.84 2.96 -3.60
CA PRO A 92 -4.35 4.31 -3.36
C PRO A 92 -5.89 4.40 -3.28
N ASN A 93 -6.59 3.36 -3.72
CA ASN A 93 -8.05 3.29 -3.72
C ASN A 93 -8.52 2.07 -2.91
N LEU A 94 -7.99 1.92 -1.71
CA LEU A 94 -8.41 0.88 -0.77
C LEU A 94 -9.61 1.36 0.04
N GLY A 95 -10.34 0.42 0.64
CA GLY A 95 -11.57 0.67 1.39
C GLY A 95 -12.79 0.13 0.63
N ASP A 96 -13.92 0.04 1.34
CA ASP A 96 -15.16 -0.52 0.80
C ASP A 96 -15.77 0.35 -0.31
N ASP A 97 -15.49 1.66 -0.24
CA ASP A 97 -15.91 2.67 -1.22
C ASP A 97 -14.84 2.96 -2.30
N GLY A 98 -13.65 2.32 -2.20
CA GLY A 98 -12.54 2.56 -3.11
C GLY A 98 -11.91 3.96 -3.01
N MET A 99 -12.20 4.71 -1.94
CA MET A 99 -11.81 6.12 -1.78
C MET A 99 -10.65 6.33 -0.81
N HIS A 100 -10.27 5.30 -0.05
CA HIS A 100 -9.24 5.45 0.97
C HIS A 100 -7.84 5.24 0.41
N ALA A 101 -6.92 6.13 0.78
CA ALA A 101 -5.51 5.89 0.64
C ALA A 101 -5.11 4.65 1.45
N GLY A 102 -4.38 3.72 0.85
CA GLY A 102 -4.13 2.45 1.51
C GLY A 102 -2.86 1.73 1.11
N VAL A 103 -2.53 0.76 1.93
CA VAL A 103 -1.38 -0.12 1.79
C VAL A 103 -1.81 -1.56 2.09
N TYR A 104 -1.45 -2.49 1.19
CA TYR A 104 -1.46 -3.91 1.51
C TYR A 104 -0.14 -4.27 2.18
N LEU A 105 -0.19 -4.83 3.37
CA LEU A 105 0.96 -5.32 4.13
C LEU A 105 1.06 -6.84 3.97
N LEU A 106 2.08 -7.29 3.25
CA LEU A 106 2.37 -8.72 3.10
C LEU A 106 3.05 -9.27 4.35
N SER A 107 4.05 -8.54 4.86
CA SER A 107 4.79 -8.89 6.08
C SER A 107 5.48 -7.66 6.67
N GLY A 108 5.79 -7.69 7.96
CA GLY A 108 6.49 -6.63 8.67
C GLY A 108 5.55 -5.66 9.38
N TRP A 109 5.88 -4.38 9.37
CA TRP A 109 5.27 -3.36 10.21
C TRP A 109 4.82 -2.15 9.41
N VAL A 110 3.61 -1.66 9.67
CA VAL A 110 3.13 -0.39 9.15
C VAL A 110 2.41 0.41 10.25
N LYS A 111 2.74 1.70 10.36
CA LYS A 111 2.00 2.68 11.14
C LYS A 111 1.27 3.59 10.17
N LEU A 112 -0.06 3.60 10.25
CA LEU A 112 -0.94 4.49 9.52
C LEU A 112 -1.31 5.65 10.44
N ALA A 113 -1.05 6.87 10.02
CA ALA A 113 -1.49 8.08 10.70
C ALA A 113 -2.42 8.88 9.76
N ALA A 114 -3.69 8.97 10.12
CA ALA A 114 -4.71 9.72 9.39
C ALA A 114 -4.99 11.02 10.13
N PRO A 115 -4.66 12.20 9.58
CA PRO A 115 -5.07 13.48 10.13
C PRO A 115 -6.60 13.60 10.27
N THR A 116 -7.06 14.47 11.15
CA THR A 116 -8.50 14.76 11.32
C THR A 116 -9.15 15.08 9.97
N GLY A 117 -10.28 14.45 9.68
CA GLY A 117 -11.00 14.62 8.42
C GLY A 117 -10.44 13.79 7.24
N THR A 118 -9.39 12.99 7.47
CA THR A 118 -8.88 12.05 6.48
C THR A 118 -9.02 10.61 6.95
N ALA A 119 -9.03 9.68 6.02
CA ALA A 119 -9.09 8.27 6.31
C ALA A 119 -7.95 7.53 5.60
N GLY A 120 -7.52 6.43 6.20
CA GLY A 120 -6.55 5.52 5.60
C GLY A 120 -6.91 4.07 5.90
N ALA A 121 -6.48 3.17 5.03
CA ALA A 121 -6.78 1.77 5.12
C ALA A 121 -5.52 0.89 4.98
N LEU A 122 -5.52 -0.22 5.68
CA LEU A 122 -4.52 -1.28 5.62
C LEU A 122 -5.22 -2.58 5.26
N ARG A 123 -4.58 -3.37 4.43
CA ARG A 123 -5.02 -4.72 4.10
C ARG A 123 -3.89 -5.71 4.32
N SER A 124 -4.22 -6.91 4.73
CA SER A 124 -3.30 -8.05 4.79
C SER A 124 -4.04 -9.34 4.45
N ALA A 125 -3.35 -10.46 4.43
CA ALA A 125 -3.99 -11.77 4.29
C ALA A 125 -4.99 -12.08 5.43
N LEU A 126 -4.81 -11.49 6.61
CA LEU A 126 -5.58 -11.82 7.82
C LEU A 126 -6.66 -10.80 8.16
N ALA A 127 -6.52 -9.54 7.75
CA ALA A 127 -7.48 -8.49 8.09
C ALA A 127 -7.48 -7.33 7.09
N ASP A 128 -8.62 -6.68 7.00
CA ASP A 128 -8.79 -5.32 6.49
C ASP A 128 -8.95 -4.38 7.70
N ALA A 129 -8.20 -3.29 7.70
CA ALA A 129 -8.21 -2.32 8.81
C ALA A 129 -8.27 -0.89 8.28
N ASP A 130 -9.03 -0.04 8.94
CA ASP A 130 -9.17 1.38 8.59
C ASP A 130 -9.23 2.26 9.84
N THR A 131 -8.80 3.51 9.70
CA THR A 131 -8.96 4.55 10.72
C THR A 131 -9.27 5.90 10.07
N THR A 132 -10.05 6.70 10.77
CA THR A 132 -10.40 8.07 10.37
C THR A 132 -10.00 9.02 11.48
N GLY A 133 -9.10 9.96 11.21
CA GLY A 133 -8.61 10.90 12.21
C GLY A 133 -7.87 10.24 13.37
N GLY A 134 -7.14 9.15 13.12
CA GLY A 134 -6.45 8.38 14.15
C GLY A 134 -5.14 7.75 13.69
N THR A 135 -4.55 6.95 14.55
CA THR A 135 -3.31 6.22 14.30
C THR A 135 -3.48 4.74 14.60
N LEU A 136 -3.16 3.91 13.61
CA LEU A 136 -3.27 2.46 13.67
C LEU A 136 -1.91 1.84 13.31
N ILE A 137 -1.44 0.91 14.11
CA ILE A 137 -0.25 0.11 13.83
C ILE A 137 -0.71 -1.30 13.50
N LEU A 138 -0.22 -1.83 12.37
CA LEU A 138 -0.43 -3.21 11.95
C LEU A 138 0.92 -3.89 11.80
N ALA A 139 1.07 -5.03 12.47
CA ALA A 139 2.18 -5.96 12.29
C ALA A 139 1.66 -7.25 11.66
N VAL A 140 2.35 -7.78 10.66
CA VAL A 140 2.06 -9.08 10.04
C VAL A 140 3.31 -9.94 10.11
N GLN A 141 3.21 -11.05 10.81
CA GLN A 141 4.28 -12.00 11.05
C GLN A 141 3.83 -13.42 10.68
N ALA A 142 4.73 -14.40 10.78
CA ALA A 142 4.44 -15.77 10.37
C ALA A 142 3.32 -16.43 11.20
N ASP A 143 3.15 -16.04 12.46
CA ASP A 143 2.16 -16.57 13.40
C ASP A 143 0.83 -15.83 13.41
N GLY A 144 0.77 -14.63 12.78
CA GLY A 144 -0.46 -13.85 12.75
C GLY A 144 -0.29 -12.37 12.47
N ALA A 145 -1.34 -11.62 12.75
CA ALA A 145 -1.32 -10.17 12.65
C ALA A 145 -1.76 -9.50 13.97
N GLN A 146 -1.15 -8.36 14.28
CA GLN A 146 -1.46 -7.54 15.45
C GLN A 146 -1.85 -6.15 14.98
N ALA A 147 -3.05 -5.70 15.36
CA ALA A 147 -3.54 -4.37 15.06
C ALA A 147 -3.70 -3.59 16.37
N PHE A 148 -3.00 -2.46 16.50
CA PHE A 148 -3.05 -1.60 17.68
C PHE A 148 -3.55 -0.20 17.31
N ALA A 149 -4.70 0.20 17.89
CA ALA A 149 -5.22 1.55 17.77
C ALA A 149 -4.49 2.48 18.75
N GLU A 150 -3.42 3.13 18.30
CA GLU A 150 -2.63 4.04 19.14
C GLU A 150 -3.45 5.28 19.54
N SER A 151 -4.22 5.83 18.58
CA SER A 151 -5.13 6.94 18.82
C SER A 151 -6.33 6.89 17.89
N GLY A 152 -7.45 7.45 18.35
CA GLY A 152 -8.69 7.45 17.58
C GLY A 152 -9.33 6.06 17.42
N PRO A 153 -10.57 6.01 16.92
CA PRO A 153 -11.25 4.76 16.66
C PRO A 153 -10.69 4.11 15.38
N SER A 154 -10.53 2.80 15.42
CA SER A 154 -10.11 2.00 14.27
C SER A 154 -11.04 0.82 14.08
N ARG A 155 -11.30 0.44 12.85
CA ARG A 155 -12.06 -0.76 12.52
C ARG A 155 -11.10 -1.81 11.97
N VAL A 156 -11.15 -3.01 12.52
CA VAL A 156 -10.37 -4.15 12.03
C VAL A 156 -11.33 -5.30 11.75
N ARG A 157 -11.38 -5.74 10.51
CA ARG A 157 -12.23 -6.83 10.05
C ARG A 157 -11.36 -8.04 9.72
N PRO A 158 -11.43 -9.12 10.54
CA PRO A 158 -10.78 -10.38 10.19
C PRO A 158 -11.27 -10.88 8.82
N ARG A 159 -10.39 -11.44 8.00
CA ARG A 159 -10.75 -11.98 6.68
C ARG A 159 -11.17 -13.45 6.73
N ALA A 160 -10.96 -14.11 7.87
CA ALA A 160 -11.49 -15.46 8.06
C ALA A 160 -13.03 -15.41 8.08
N PRO A 161 -13.71 -16.35 7.37
CA PRO A 161 -15.15 -16.44 7.42
C PRO A 161 -15.61 -16.65 8.86
N ASP A 162 -16.78 -16.11 9.21
CA ASP A 162 -17.43 -16.23 10.52
C ASP A 162 -16.64 -15.63 11.71
N GLN A 163 -15.63 -14.82 11.45
CA GLN A 163 -14.92 -14.07 12.48
C GLN A 163 -15.31 -12.60 12.42
N ALA A 164 -15.72 -12.06 13.56
CA ALA A 164 -15.98 -10.64 13.74
C ALA A 164 -15.14 -10.11 14.90
N ALA A 165 -14.77 -8.83 14.81
CA ALA A 165 -14.15 -8.13 15.91
C ALA A 165 -14.86 -6.80 16.13
N PRO A 166 -15.01 -6.34 17.39
CA PRO A 166 -15.55 -5.02 17.67
C PRO A 166 -14.58 -3.94 17.14
N PRO A 167 -15.07 -2.71 16.87
CA PRO A 167 -14.19 -1.60 16.59
C PRO A 167 -13.19 -1.40 17.75
N LEU A 168 -11.93 -1.15 17.41
CA LEU A 168 -10.89 -0.86 18.39
C LEU A 168 -11.01 0.58 18.87
N LYS A 169 -10.99 0.76 20.19
CA LYS A 169 -10.83 2.05 20.81
C LYS A 169 -9.35 2.40 20.93
N SER A 170 -9.06 3.68 21.13
CA SER A 170 -7.68 4.11 21.43
C SER A 170 -7.10 3.30 22.59
N GLY A 171 -5.88 2.80 22.41
CA GLY A 171 -5.17 1.96 23.37
C GLY A 171 -5.52 0.46 23.31
N GLU A 172 -6.49 0.04 22.49
CA GLU A 172 -6.83 -1.38 22.33
C GLU A 172 -6.02 -2.06 21.22
N MET A 173 -5.75 -3.34 21.40
CA MET A 173 -5.02 -4.18 20.46
C MET A 173 -5.84 -5.44 20.12
N LEU A 174 -5.88 -5.79 18.85
CA LEU A 174 -6.44 -7.04 18.34
C LEU A 174 -5.32 -7.96 17.86
N TRP A 175 -5.26 -9.16 18.40
CA TRP A 175 -4.42 -10.25 17.90
C TRP A 175 -5.24 -11.15 16.97
N LEU A 176 -4.69 -11.48 15.82
CA LEU A 176 -5.29 -12.30 14.76
C LEU A 176 -4.33 -13.46 14.43
N PRO A 177 -4.36 -14.57 15.17
CA PRO A 177 -3.49 -15.71 14.91
C PRO A 177 -3.87 -16.42 13.59
N VAL A 178 -2.87 -16.98 12.92
CA VAL A 178 -3.12 -17.85 11.77
C VAL A 178 -3.92 -19.07 12.24
N GLY A 179 -5.08 -19.31 11.63
CA GLY A 179 -5.94 -20.45 11.97
C GLY A 179 -6.61 -20.40 13.34
N GLY A 180 -6.49 -19.29 14.07
CA GLY A 180 -7.07 -19.11 15.40
C GLY A 180 -8.20 -18.07 15.45
N LYS A 181 -8.73 -17.83 16.65
CA LYS A 181 -9.76 -16.82 16.89
C LYS A 181 -9.13 -15.47 17.25
N PRO A 182 -9.72 -14.35 16.79
CA PRO A 182 -9.30 -13.02 17.21
C PRO A 182 -9.36 -12.85 18.73
N ALA A 183 -8.37 -12.17 19.31
CA ALA A 183 -8.29 -11.86 20.73
C ALA A 183 -8.10 -10.35 20.95
N LEU A 184 -9.06 -9.71 21.60
CA LEU A 184 -9.01 -8.29 21.95
C LEU A 184 -8.33 -8.10 23.31
N ALA A 185 -7.39 -7.16 23.38
CA ALA A 185 -6.73 -6.72 24.61
C ALA A 185 -6.91 -5.20 24.83
N LYS A 186 -6.99 -4.79 26.10
CA LYS A 186 -7.12 -3.36 26.48
C LYS A 186 -5.79 -2.60 26.47
N GLY A 187 -4.75 -3.18 25.91
CA GLY A 187 -3.43 -2.58 25.84
C GLY A 187 -2.47 -3.46 25.02
N THR A 188 -1.28 -2.95 24.81
CA THR A 188 -0.21 -3.69 24.14
C THR A 188 0.48 -4.65 25.10
N SER A 189 0.94 -5.81 24.56
CA SER A 189 1.81 -6.69 25.33
C SER A 189 3.24 -6.15 25.40
N PRO A 190 4.02 -6.49 26.44
CA PRO A 190 5.45 -6.13 26.49
C PRO A 190 6.23 -6.62 25.25
N ALA A 191 5.91 -7.81 24.76
CA ALA A 191 6.53 -8.36 23.55
C ALA A 191 6.24 -7.53 22.30
N PHE A 192 5.00 -7.03 22.14
CA PHE A 192 4.64 -6.13 21.04
C PHE A 192 5.43 -4.83 21.10
N VAL A 193 5.51 -4.21 22.29
CA VAL A 193 6.24 -2.95 22.48
C VAL A 193 7.75 -3.12 22.21
N GLN A 194 8.34 -4.24 22.64
CA GLN A 194 9.74 -4.54 22.39
C GLN A 194 10.05 -4.80 20.90
N ALA A 195 9.12 -5.45 20.19
CA ALA A 195 9.28 -5.75 18.76
C ALA A 195 8.93 -4.57 17.84
N MET A 196 8.12 -3.62 18.32
CA MET A 196 7.68 -2.48 17.52
C MET A 196 8.87 -1.58 17.15
N PRO A 197 8.96 -1.14 15.88
CA PRO A 197 10.00 -0.21 15.46
C PRO A 197 10.04 1.06 16.33
N ARG A 198 11.21 1.44 16.82
CA ARG A 198 11.36 2.63 17.70
C ARG A 198 10.88 3.92 17.03
N SER A 199 11.06 4.03 15.71
CA SER A 199 10.56 5.16 14.91
C SER A 199 9.04 5.32 14.94
N PHE A 200 8.29 4.28 15.36
CA PHE A 200 6.84 4.36 15.49
C PHE A 200 6.40 5.04 16.80
N MET A 201 7.30 5.19 17.76
CA MET A 201 7.04 5.94 18.99
C MET A 201 6.92 7.45 18.73
N ASP A 202 7.47 7.94 17.61
CA ASP A 202 7.50 9.35 17.29
C ASP A 202 6.22 9.79 16.55
N THR A 203 5.79 11.03 16.83
CA THR A 203 4.76 11.71 16.05
C THR A 203 5.46 12.65 15.07
N LEU A 204 5.47 12.27 13.80
CA LEU A 204 6.15 13.03 12.76
C LEU A 204 5.17 13.95 12.03
N PRO A 205 5.44 15.26 11.93
CA PRO A 205 4.62 16.16 11.12
C PRO A 205 4.69 15.80 9.65
N SER A 206 3.66 16.18 8.87
CA SER A 206 3.68 15.98 7.43
C SER A 206 4.79 16.79 6.77
N ARG A 207 5.48 16.17 5.81
CA ARG A 207 6.54 16.78 5.00
C ARG A 207 6.20 16.79 3.50
N ALA A 208 5.02 16.33 3.12
CA ALA A 208 4.65 16.19 1.70
C ALA A 208 4.78 17.49 0.90
N THR A 209 4.53 18.64 1.55
CA THR A 209 4.64 19.96 0.91
C THR A 209 6.08 20.46 0.72
N ALA A 210 7.05 19.83 1.36
CA ALA A 210 8.47 20.19 1.21
C ALA A 210 9.08 19.70 -0.12
N PHE A 211 8.37 18.80 -0.83
CA PHE A 211 8.85 18.20 -2.07
C PHE A 211 8.12 18.79 -3.27
N ALA A 212 8.66 19.87 -3.83
CA ALA A 212 8.08 20.55 -4.99
C ALA A 212 8.39 19.84 -6.32
N ALA A 213 9.56 19.22 -6.42
CA ALA A 213 10.03 18.52 -7.62
C ALA A 213 9.90 17.00 -7.47
N ASP A 214 9.66 16.33 -8.60
CA ASP A 214 9.64 14.87 -8.66
C ASP A 214 11.08 14.35 -8.70
N VAL A 215 11.36 13.38 -7.83
CA VAL A 215 12.63 12.65 -7.82
C VAL A 215 12.40 11.30 -8.52
N PRO A 216 13.07 11.02 -9.65
CA PRO A 216 12.94 9.72 -10.28
C PRO A 216 13.63 8.64 -9.43
N PRO A 217 13.02 7.45 -9.26
CA PRO A 217 13.67 6.37 -8.55
C PRO A 217 14.88 5.86 -9.34
N ARG A 218 16.00 5.58 -8.67
CA ARG A 218 17.23 5.12 -9.32
C ARG A 218 17.15 3.63 -9.61
N ARG A 219 17.19 3.27 -10.90
CA ARG A 219 17.13 1.86 -11.33
C ARG A 219 18.34 1.07 -10.81
N LEU A 220 18.08 -0.10 -10.24
CA LEU A 220 19.09 -1.05 -9.74
C LEU A 220 19.32 -2.22 -10.68
N GLY A 221 18.31 -2.59 -11.46
CA GLY A 221 18.37 -3.73 -12.40
C GLY A 221 16.99 -4.32 -12.65
N ASP A 222 16.97 -5.50 -13.27
CA ASP A 222 15.76 -6.27 -13.48
C ASP A 222 15.35 -6.99 -12.19
N MET A 223 14.07 -7.28 -12.06
CA MET A 223 13.52 -8.01 -10.93
C MET A 223 13.86 -9.49 -11.04
N ALA A 224 14.55 -10.03 -10.04
CA ALA A 224 14.83 -11.46 -9.95
C ALA A 224 13.63 -12.23 -9.37
N TYR A 225 13.60 -13.56 -9.55
CA TYR A 225 12.57 -14.40 -8.94
C TYR A 225 12.52 -14.25 -7.42
N ALA A 226 13.66 -14.13 -6.74
CA ALA A 226 13.73 -13.94 -5.30
C ALA A 226 13.02 -12.65 -4.81
N ASP A 227 13.00 -11.59 -5.62
CA ASP A 227 12.27 -10.36 -5.32
C ASP A 227 10.75 -10.57 -5.42
N ALA A 228 10.32 -11.40 -6.38
CA ALA A 228 8.92 -11.70 -6.67
C ALA A 228 8.35 -12.79 -5.76
N GLN A 229 9.17 -13.73 -5.32
CA GLN A 229 8.76 -14.95 -4.62
C GLN A 229 7.80 -14.69 -3.44
N PRO A 230 8.05 -13.74 -2.51
CA PRO A 230 7.13 -13.50 -1.40
C PRO A 230 5.70 -13.13 -1.85
N TRP A 231 5.57 -12.50 -3.01
CA TRP A 231 4.31 -12.11 -3.61
C TRP A 231 3.65 -13.24 -4.41
N ILE A 232 4.48 -14.09 -5.01
CA ILE A 232 4.03 -15.31 -5.72
C ILE A 232 3.51 -16.34 -4.72
N ASP A 233 4.08 -16.38 -3.52
CA ASP A 233 3.69 -17.29 -2.42
C ASP A 233 2.57 -16.73 -1.52
N ALA A 234 2.07 -15.51 -1.80
CA ALA A 234 0.99 -14.86 -1.05
C ALA A 234 -0.36 -15.59 -1.20
N GLU A 235 -1.42 -15.02 -0.62
CA GLU A 235 -2.78 -15.58 -0.76
C GLU A 235 -3.29 -15.58 -2.22
N ALA A 236 -4.23 -16.47 -2.51
CA ALA A 236 -4.71 -16.74 -3.87
C ALA A 236 -5.08 -15.51 -4.71
N PRO A 237 -5.79 -14.48 -4.20
CA PRO A 237 -6.11 -13.29 -5.01
C PRO A 237 -4.86 -12.54 -5.49
N LEU A 238 -3.82 -12.45 -4.66
CA LEU A 238 -2.56 -11.82 -5.06
C LEU A 238 -1.76 -12.69 -6.02
N ARG A 239 -1.70 -14.01 -5.80
CA ARG A 239 -1.02 -14.93 -6.73
C ARG A 239 -1.58 -14.83 -8.14
N GLN A 240 -2.92 -14.78 -8.27
CA GLN A 240 -3.59 -14.60 -9.56
C GLN A 240 -3.24 -13.25 -10.20
N LEU A 241 -3.26 -12.17 -9.42
CA LEU A 241 -2.87 -10.84 -9.88
C LEU A 241 -1.43 -10.83 -10.43
N PHE A 242 -0.48 -11.44 -9.71
CA PHE A 242 0.91 -11.42 -10.09
C PHE A 242 1.23 -12.40 -11.24
N ALA A 243 0.55 -13.52 -11.35
CA ALA A 243 0.67 -14.37 -12.53
C ALA A 243 0.29 -13.64 -13.83
N ALA A 244 -0.76 -12.82 -13.78
CA ALA A 244 -1.15 -11.97 -14.92
C ALA A 244 -0.15 -10.81 -15.15
N ARG A 245 0.23 -10.11 -14.09
CA ARG A 245 1.09 -8.91 -14.14
C ARG A 245 2.49 -9.20 -14.62
N TRP A 246 3.09 -10.30 -14.15
CA TRP A 246 4.49 -10.66 -14.38
C TRP A 246 4.69 -11.76 -15.43
N ARG A 247 3.64 -12.12 -16.14
CA ARG A 247 3.73 -13.19 -17.15
C ARG A 247 4.90 -13.02 -18.14
N ARG A 248 5.30 -11.78 -18.44
CA ARG A 248 6.42 -11.49 -19.32
C ARG A 248 7.77 -11.89 -18.73
N LEU A 249 7.91 -11.85 -17.40
CA LEU A 249 9.13 -12.25 -16.71
C LEU A 249 9.40 -13.75 -16.82
N ALA A 250 8.37 -14.55 -17.07
CA ALA A 250 8.52 -15.99 -17.35
C ALA A 250 9.29 -16.30 -18.66
N ALA A 251 9.58 -15.28 -19.47
CA ALA A 251 10.47 -15.42 -20.63
C ALA A 251 11.96 -15.41 -20.22
N ASP A 252 12.30 -14.80 -19.07
CA ASP A 252 13.65 -14.86 -18.54
C ASP A 252 13.95 -16.28 -18.00
N PRO A 253 15.07 -16.91 -18.42
CA PRO A 253 15.37 -18.30 -18.03
C PRO A 253 15.54 -18.49 -16.51
N GLN A 254 16.13 -17.53 -15.80
CA GLN A 254 16.38 -17.64 -14.37
C GLN A 254 15.08 -17.47 -13.59
N PHE A 255 14.26 -16.46 -13.95
CA PHE A 255 12.96 -16.25 -13.37
C PHE A 255 12.04 -17.47 -13.61
N ARG A 256 12.02 -17.98 -14.84
CA ARG A 256 11.28 -19.19 -15.23
C ARG A 256 11.69 -20.40 -14.41
N SER A 257 12.98 -20.61 -14.19
CA SER A 257 13.49 -21.73 -13.38
C SER A 257 12.94 -21.68 -11.96
N GLY A 258 12.92 -20.49 -11.33
CA GLY A 258 12.32 -20.29 -10.03
C GLY A 258 10.82 -20.63 -9.99
N LEU A 259 10.06 -20.17 -11.01
CA LEU A 259 8.64 -20.50 -11.15
C LEU A 259 8.38 -22.00 -11.28
N VAL A 260 9.17 -22.71 -12.08
CA VAL A 260 9.05 -24.18 -12.27
C VAL A 260 9.34 -24.92 -10.97
N GLY A 261 10.39 -24.49 -10.24
CA GLY A 261 10.74 -25.08 -8.95
C GLY A 261 9.64 -24.98 -7.89
N GLY A 262 8.90 -23.86 -7.86
CA GLY A 262 7.80 -23.60 -6.91
C GLY A 262 6.40 -23.92 -7.44
N LEU A 263 6.23 -24.47 -8.63
CA LEU A 263 4.94 -24.54 -9.33
C LEU A 263 3.84 -25.28 -8.54
N LYS A 264 4.19 -26.22 -7.66
CA LYS A 264 3.23 -26.91 -6.80
C LYS A 264 2.56 -25.95 -5.80
N SER A 265 3.29 -24.94 -5.33
CA SER A 265 2.78 -23.96 -4.36
C SER A 265 1.98 -22.83 -5.02
N HIS A 266 2.21 -22.59 -6.32
CA HIS A 266 1.56 -21.51 -7.07
C HIS A 266 1.08 -21.99 -8.47
N PRO A 267 0.07 -22.85 -8.51
CA PRO A 267 -0.41 -23.47 -9.76
C PRO A 267 -0.97 -22.45 -10.77
N GLU A 268 -1.24 -21.22 -10.35
CA GLU A 268 -1.69 -20.09 -11.17
C GLU A 268 -0.70 -19.78 -12.32
N TRP A 269 0.56 -20.17 -12.17
CA TRP A 269 1.58 -19.99 -13.20
C TRP A 269 1.60 -21.08 -14.29
N THR A 270 0.86 -22.17 -14.10
CA THR A 270 0.81 -23.27 -15.08
C THR A 270 0.43 -22.78 -16.49
N PRO A 271 -0.63 -22.01 -16.71
CA PRO A 271 -0.99 -21.53 -18.05
C PRO A 271 0.02 -20.53 -18.63
N VAL A 272 0.79 -19.83 -17.79
CA VAL A 272 1.87 -18.92 -18.22
C VAL A 272 3.09 -19.72 -18.69
N LEU A 273 3.46 -20.74 -17.93
CA LEU A 273 4.63 -21.58 -18.22
C LEU A 273 4.38 -22.56 -19.37
N TYR A 274 3.14 -23.05 -19.52
CA TYR A 274 2.74 -24.08 -20.47
C TYR A 274 1.45 -23.68 -21.23
N PRO A 275 1.51 -22.68 -22.10
CA PRO A 275 0.31 -22.15 -22.77
C PRO A 275 -0.43 -23.18 -23.64
N SER A 276 0.22 -24.26 -24.05
CA SER A 276 -0.36 -25.35 -24.86
C SER A 276 -1.00 -26.46 -23.98
N GLY A 277 -1.15 -26.29 -22.70
CA GLY A 277 -1.78 -27.26 -21.80
C GLY A 277 -0.95 -28.53 -21.51
N ARG A 278 0.27 -28.63 -22.00
CA ARG A 278 1.16 -29.78 -21.80
C ARG A 278 2.20 -29.47 -20.74
N ALA A 279 1.83 -29.66 -19.46
CA ALA A 279 2.84 -29.69 -18.40
C ALA A 279 3.80 -30.87 -18.59
N PRO A 280 5.11 -30.73 -18.30
CA PRO A 280 6.02 -31.87 -18.33
C PRO A 280 5.53 -32.91 -17.36
N GLN A 281 5.46 -34.16 -17.81
CA GLN A 281 5.19 -35.27 -16.91
C GLN A 281 6.41 -35.44 -15.98
N PRO A 282 6.21 -35.73 -14.69
CA PRO A 282 7.32 -36.02 -13.78
C PRO A 282 8.08 -37.23 -14.36
N VAL A 283 9.37 -37.05 -14.57
CA VAL A 283 10.28 -38.16 -14.89
C VAL A 283 10.40 -38.97 -13.58
N HIS A 284 9.96 -40.22 -13.62
CA HIS A 284 10.03 -41.18 -12.52
C HIS A 284 11.47 -41.64 -12.30
#